data_fcba8b2384054663213a2e12c2816bd6
#
_entry.id   fcba8b2384054663213a2e12c2816bd6
#
_cell.length_a   1.000
_cell.length_b   1.000
_cell.length_c   1.000
_cell.angle_alpha   90.00
_cell.angle_beta   90.00
_cell.angle_gamma   90.00
#
_symmetry.space_group_name_H-M   'P 1'
#
loop_
_entity.id
_entity.type
_entity.pdbx_description
1 polymer ?
#
loop_
_entity_poly.entity_id
_entity_poly.type
_entity_poly.pdbx_seq_one_letter_code
_entity_poly.pdbx_strand_id
1 'polypeptide(L)'
;MAIKNFLPTVWSETLHQQLDKQYIAVANCNRDFDGDIKNIGSVVKVCGVGGVIITDYTKNNNMNEPQELADTVQEIKIDRAKCFNFQIDDIDRAQASPKLMEAAMKNAASALADEADIHVLSLFEDANNEIINDDPDGDQVVETIIRARQTLYENNVGDNEEVVVEVSPAVACLLLRAKINMATDNATALEHGCLGSIAGCKVYVSNNIKNDDDGDFIYHFCGMRTKRAIAFAEQISDIEAYRPEKRFADAVKGLHLYGAKIIYPDEYMVLNLKVAA
;
A
#
# COMPACT_ATOMS: atom_id res chain seq x y z
N MET A 1 -29.41 25.43 -20.98
CA MET A 1 -27.94 25.26 -21.00
C MET A 1 -27.65 23.84 -20.57
N ALA A 2 -27.06 23.03 -21.43
CA ALA A 2 -26.70 21.66 -21.09
C ALA A 2 -25.64 21.67 -19.99
N ILE A 3 -25.85 20.87 -18.96
CA ILE A 3 -24.96 20.71 -17.81
C ILE A 3 -23.70 20.00 -18.32
N LYS A 4 -22.70 20.75 -18.80
CA LYS A 4 -21.41 20.21 -19.31
C LYS A 4 -20.49 19.70 -18.19
N ASN A 5 -20.83 19.91 -16.92
CA ASN A 5 -19.97 19.56 -15.78
C ASN A 5 -20.28 18.18 -15.18
N PHE A 6 -21.14 17.40 -15.84
CA PHE A 6 -21.53 16.05 -15.39
C PHE A 6 -20.96 14.99 -16.36
N LEU A 7 -19.67 15.09 -16.69
CA LEU A 7 -19.00 14.08 -17.50
C LEU A 7 -18.35 13.04 -16.59
N PRO A 8 -18.75 11.75 -16.67
CA PRO A 8 -18.19 10.68 -15.84
C PRO A 8 -16.67 10.58 -15.91
N THR A 9 -16.07 10.89 -17.06
CA THR A 9 -14.61 10.88 -17.28
C THR A 9 -13.85 11.88 -16.39
N VAL A 10 -14.40 13.08 -16.17
CA VAL A 10 -13.79 14.10 -15.30
C VAL A 10 -13.83 13.67 -13.83
N TRP A 11 -14.90 13.00 -13.44
CA TRP A 11 -15.07 12.49 -12.07
C TRP A 11 -14.13 11.31 -11.78
N SER A 12 -13.92 10.43 -12.76
CA SER A 12 -12.97 9.33 -12.67
C SER A 12 -11.55 9.86 -12.44
N GLU A 13 -11.12 10.81 -13.24
CA GLU A 13 -9.80 11.43 -13.11
C GLU A 13 -9.61 12.12 -11.76
N THR A 14 -10.64 12.88 -11.30
CA THR A 14 -10.61 13.54 -9.99
C THR A 14 -10.52 12.52 -8.85
N LEU A 15 -11.25 11.40 -8.93
CA LEU A 15 -11.21 10.35 -7.92
C LEU A 15 -9.82 9.70 -7.86
N HIS A 16 -9.21 9.34 -8.99
CA HIS A 16 -7.85 8.80 -9.04
C HIS A 16 -6.83 9.75 -8.41
N GLN A 17 -6.87 11.03 -8.76
CA GLN A 17 -5.97 12.02 -8.18
C GLN A 17 -6.15 12.20 -6.67
N GLN A 18 -7.35 12.01 -6.16
CA GLN A 18 -7.60 12.09 -4.71
C GLN A 18 -7.18 10.80 -3.99
N LEU A 19 -7.37 9.64 -4.60
CA LEU A 19 -6.89 8.36 -4.09
C LEU A 19 -5.37 8.35 -3.95
N ASP A 20 -4.65 8.68 -5.02
CA ASP A 20 -3.18 8.69 -5.03
C ASP A 20 -2.58 9.59 -3.94
N LYS A 21 -3.28 10.66 -3.57
CA LYS A 21 -2.85 11.56 -2.48
C LYS A 21 -3.09 11.01 -1.08
N GLN A 22 -3.92 9.99 -0.94
CA GLN A 22 -4.35 9.48 0.37
C GLN A 22 -3.74 8.12 0.70
N TYR A 23 -3.24 7.40 -0.30
CA TYR A 23 -2.54 6.14 -0.09
C TYR A 23 -1.28 6.32 0.76
N ILE A 24 -1.12 5.47 1.77
CA ILE A 24 0.11 5.35 2.57
C ILE A 24 0.81 4.04 2.22
N ALA A 25 0.17 2.91 2.44
CA ALA A 25 0.74 1.59 2.17
C ALA A 25 0.77 1.27 0.67
N VAL A 26 -0.31 1.56 -0.05
CA VAL A 26 -0.40 1.34 -1.51
C VAL A 26 0.62 2.18 -2.28
N ALA A 27 0.90 3.43 -1.85
CA ALA A 27 1.92 4.28 -2.47
C ALA A 27 3.33 3.69 -2.40
N ASN A 28 3.56 2.80 -1.43
CA ASN A 28 4.83 2.09 -1.22
C ASN A 28 4.83 0.67 -1.80
N CYS A 29 3.88 0.32 -2.68
CA CYS A 29 3.84 -0.93 -3.42
C CYS A 29 4.36 -0.76 -4.85
N ASN A 30 4.65 -1.90 -5.50
CA ASN A 30 4.88 -1.93 -6.94
C ASN A 30 3.53 -1.88 -7.66
N ARG A 31 3.33 -0.85 -8.49
CA ARG A 31 2.11 -0.58 -9.26
C ARG A 31 2.29 -0.77 -10.77
N ASP A 32 3.35 -1.44 -11.20
CA ASP A 32 3.64 -1.63 -12.64
C ASP A 32 2.56 -2.45 -13.37
N PHE A 33 1.66 -3.07 -12.61
CA PHE A 33 0.60 -3.95 -13.10
C PHE A 33 -0.77 -3.27 -13.19
N ASP A 34 -0.87 -1.99 -12.90
CA ASP A 34 -2.08 -1.20 -13.04
C ASP A 34 -2.50 -1.16 -14.54
N GLY A 35 -3.78 -1.38 -14.81
CA GLY A 35 -4.32 -1.34 -16.17
C GLY A 35 -4.45 -2.69 -16.90
N ASP A 36 -3.82 -3.76 -16.43
CA ASP A 36 -3.98 -5.11 -16.97
C ASP A 36 -5.28 -5.81 -16.51
N ILE A 37 -6.03 -5.14 -15.64
CA ILE A 37 -7.26 -5.64 -15.02
C ILE A 37 -8.43 -5.38 -15.97
N LYS A 38 -9.24 -6.39 -16.23
CA LYS A 38 -10.48 -6.26 -17.04
C LYS A 38 -11.75 -6.44 -16.24
N ASN A 39 -11.75 -7.37 -15.28
CA ASN A 39 -12.92 -7.71 -14.47
C ASN A 39 -12.49 -8.27 -13.11
N ILE A 40 -13.42 -8.34 -12.16
CA ILE A 40 -13.23 -9.09 -10.91
C ILE A 40 -12.92 -10.56 -11.22
N GLY A 41 -11.96 -11.14 -10.52
CA GLY A 41 -11.46 -12.48 -10.79
C GLY A 41 -10.40 -12.54 -11.89
N SER A 42 -10.02 -11.41 -12.50
CA SER A 42 -8.85 -11.33 -13.38
C SER A 42 -7.59 -11.74 -12.61
N VAL A 43 -6.70 -12.42 -13.31
CA VAL A 43 -5.40 -12.84 -12.79
C VAL A 43 -4.34 -12.10 -13.57
N VAL A 44 -3.56 -11.29 -12.88
CA VAL A 44 -2.38 -10.62 -13.44
C VAL A 44 -1.18 -11.52 -13.21
N LYS A 45 -0.49 -11.91 -14.28
CA LYS A 45 0.69 -12.78 -14.21
C LYS A 45 1.95 -11.95 -14.14
N VAL A 46 2.69 -12.12 -13.04
CA VAL A 46 4.01 -11.54 -12.85
C VAL A 46 5.03 -12.62 -13.23
N CYS A 47 5.68 -12.44 -14.38
CA CYS A 47 6.72 -13.36 -14.84
C CYS A 47 8.06 -12.99 -14.22
N GLY A 48 8.63 -13.91 -13.45
CA GLY A 48 9.99 -13.83 -12.94
C GLY A 48 10.92 -14.74 -13.75
N VAL A 49 12.16 -14.33 -13.92
CA VAL A 49 13.20 -15.16 -14.52
C VAL A 49 14.02 -15.78 -13.39
N GLY A 50 14.16 -17.10 -13.39
CA GLY A 50 15.00 -17.81 -12.43
C GLY A 50 16.47 -17.35 -12.49
N GLY A 51 17.20 -17.58 -11.41
CA GLY A 51 18.60 -17.17 -11.30
C GLY A 51 19.48 -17.79 -12.38
N VAL A 52 20.43 -17.01 -12.91
CA VAL A 52 21.43 -17.47 -13.88
C VAL A 52 22.63 -18.00 -13.12
N ILE A 53 23.08 -19.21 -13.48
CA ILE A 53 24.28 -19.81 -12.90
C ILE A 53 25.51 -19.23 -13.60
N ILE A 54 26.38 -18.59 -12.84
CA ILE A 54 27.65 -18.08 -13.32
C ILE A 54 28.73 -19.16 -13.10
N THR A 55 29.49 -19.50 -14.14
CA THR A 55 30.58 -20.45 -14.09
C THR A 55 31.90 -19.81 -14.50
N ASP A 56 33.02 -20.30 -13.93
CA ASP A 56 34.32 -19.80 -14.28
C ASP A 56 34.70 -20.23 -15.71
N TYR A 57 35.20 -19.26 -16.49
CA TYR A 57 35.71 -19.51 -17.82
C TYR A 57 37.23 -19.74 -17.76
N THR A 58 37.68 -20.90 -18.24
CA THR A 58 39.14 -21.20 -18.41
C THR A 58 39.48 -21.16 -19.90
N LYS A 59 40.55 -20.49 -20.25
CA LYS A 59 41.03 -20.41 -21.64
C LYS A 59 41.25 -21.81 -22.23
N ASN A 60 40.74 -22.04 -23.44
CA ASN A 60 40.77 -23.32 -24.17
C ASN A 60 39.90 -24.44 -23.58
N ASN A 61 38.95 -24.13 -22.70
CA ASN A 61 37.97 -25.09 -22.23
C ASN A 61 36.58 -24.74 -22.80
N ASN A 62 35.78 -25.76 -23.08
CA ASN A 62 34.39 -25.51 -23.53
C ASN A 62 33.58 -24.94 -22.35
N MET A 63 32.72 -23.99 -22.66
CA MET A 63 31.70 -23.55 -21.69
C MET A 63 30.67 -24.68 -21.42
N ASN A 64 30.07 -24.65 -20.27
CA ASN A 64 28.94 -25.55 -19.96
C ASN A 64 27.80 -25.35 -20.97
N GLU A 65 26.97 -26.39 -21.12
CA GLU A 65 25.78 -26.27 -21.95
C GLU A 65 24.88 -25.08 -21.46
N PRO A 66 24.16 -24.41 -22.37
CA PRO A 66 23.28 -23.32 -21.99
C PRO A 66 22.25 -23.80 -20.95
N GLN A 67 22.09 -23.02 -19.88
CA GLN A 67 21.07 -23.26 -18.86
C GLN A 67 19.70 -22.94 -19.44
N GLU A 68 18.74 -23.84 -19.29
CA GLU A 68 17.35 -23.52 -19.50
C GLU A 68 16.85 -22.66 -18.33
N LEU A 69 16.38 -21.42 -18.62
CA LEU A 69 15.86 -20.53 -17.60
C LEU A 69 14.47 -21.01 -17.18
N ALA A 70 14.31 -21.26 -15.88
CA ALA A 70 13.00 -21.56 -15.32
C ALA A 70 12.16 -20.27 -15.29
N ASP A 71 10.99 -20.31 -15.88
CA ASP A 71 9.97 -19.26 -15.78
C ASP A 71 9.18 -19.44 -14.47
N THR A 72 9.30 -18.49 -13.57
CA THR A 72 8.50 -18.46 -12.34
C THR A 72 7.36 -17.47 -12.54
N VAL A 73 6.15 -17.99 -12.66
CA VAL A 73 4.94 -17.18 -12.78
C VAL A 73 4.29 -17.05 -11.42
N GLN A 74 4.18 -15.82 -10.94
CA GLN A 74 3.35 -15.50 -9.79
C GLN A 74 2.05 -14.84 -10.26
N GLU A 75 0.95 -15.19 -9.63
CA GLU A 75 -0.37 -14.70 -10.00
C GLU A 75 -0.91 -13.77 -8.91
N ILE A 76 -1.26 -12.54 -9.30
CA ILE A 76 -2.00 -11.60 -8.47
C ILE A 76 -3.48 -11.76 -8.83
N LYS A 77 -4.30 -12.11 -7.86
CA LYS A 77 -5.76 -12.25 -8.03
C LYS A 77 -6.44 -10.95 -7.66
N ILE A 78 -7.29 -10.46 -8.55
CA ILE A 78 -8.16 -9.31 -8.28
C ILE A 78 -9.45 -9.84 -7.65
N ASP A 79 -9.45 -9.95 -6.34
CA ASP A 79 -10.54 -10.56 -5.56
C ASP A 79 -11.34 -9.54 -4.74
N ARG A 80 -10.86 -8.31 -4.64
CA ARG A 80 -11.49 -7.25 -3.89
C ARG A 80 -12.27 -6.32 -4.80
N ALA A 81 -13.54 -6.10 -4.44
CA ALA A 81 -14.42 -5.16 -5.11
C ALA A 81 -15.12 -4.30 -4.05
N LYS A 82 -14.82 -3.03 -4.05
CA LYS A 82 -15.46 -2.04 -3.17
C LYS A 82 -16.23 -1.04 -4.00
N CYS A 83 -17.41 -0.65 -3.56
CA CYS A 83 -18.23 0.33 -4.26
C CYS A 83 -18.70 1.42 -3.32
N PHE A 84 -18.86 2.59 -3.87
CA PHE A 84 -19.57 3.68 -3.21
C PHE A 84 -20.82 4.06 -3.99
N ASN A 85 -21.81 4.53 -3.29
CA ASN A 85 -23.03 5.10 -3.88
C ASN A 85 -23.58 6.15 -2.94
N PHE A 86 -23.65 7.39 -3.40
CA PHE A 86 -24.24 8.49 -2.65
C PHE A 86 -25.15 9.34 -3.54
N GLN A 87 -26.09 10.05 -2.92
CA GLN A 87 -27.05 10.92 -3.61
C GLN A 87 -27.12 12.27 -2.91
N ILE A 88 -27.40 13.31 -3.68
CA ILE A 88 -27.65 14.66 -3.20
C ILE A 88 -29.03 15.07 -3.70
N ASP A 89 -29.92 15.44 -2.78
CA ASP A 89 -31.26 15.90 -3.09
C ASP A 89 -31.23 17.23 -3.84
N ASP A 90 -32.17 17.41 -4.80
CA ASP A 90 -32.28 18.64 -5.59
C ASP A 90 -32.58 19.86 -4.71
N ILE A 91 -33.30 19.68 -3.59
CA ILE A 91 -33.62 20.77 -2.64
C ILE A 91 -32.36 21.20 -1.92
N ASP A 92 -31.57 20.23 -1.42
CA ASP A 92 -30.30 20.50 -0.74
C ASP A 92 -29.28 21.12 -1.67
N ARG A 93 -29.26 20.67 -2.95
CA ARG A 93 -28.39 21.24 -3.99
C ARG A 93 -28.75 22.72 -4.29
N ALA A 94 -30.01 23.09 -4.25
CA ALA A 94 -30.43 24.48 -4.45
C ALA A 94 -30.00 25.40 -3.30
N GLN A 95 -29.83 24.84 -2.10
CA GLN A 95 -29.45 25.56 -0.89
C GLN A 95 -27.94 25.43 -0.57
N ALA A 96 -27.25 24.38 -1.08
CA ALA A 96 -25.87 24.09 -0.78
C ALA A 96 -24.90 24.72 -1.80
N SER A 97 -23.69 24.97 -1.34
CA SER A 97 -22.58 25.38 -2.19
C SER A 97 -22.25 24.30 -3.23
N PRO A 98 -21.84 24.67 -4.47
CA PRO A 98 -21.40 23.71 -5.50
C PRO A 98 -20.23 22.81 -5.06
N LYS A 99 -19.59 23.10 -3.95
CA LYS A 99 -18.48 22.30 -3.37
C LYS A 99 -18.92 21.04 -2.63
N LEU A 100 -20.24 20.82 -2.41
CA LEU A 100 -20.73 19.67 -1.64
C LEU A 100 -20.44 18.34 -2.37
N MET A 101 -20.59 18.31 -3.69
CA MET A 101 -20.28 17.13 -4.50
C MET A 101 -18.79 16.80 -4.48
N GLU A 102 -17.94 17.82 -4.61
CA GLU A 102 -16.50 17.66 -4.54
C GLU A 102 -16.04 17.11 -3.18
N ALA A 103 -16.62 17.63 -2.10
CA ALA A 103 -16.35 17.13 -0.75
C ALA A 103 -16.79 15.66 -0.57
N ALA A 104 -17.96 15.29 -1.12
CA ALA A 104 -18.46 13.91 -1.08
C ALA A 104 -17.55 12.95 -1.87
N MET A 105 -17.06 13.37 -3.04
CA MET A 105 -16.10 12.60 -3.83
C MET A 105 -14.76 12.43 -3.09
N LYS A 106 -14.28 13.47 -2.44
CA LYS A 106 -13.06 13.39 -1.62
C LYS A 106 -13.21 12.41 -0.45
N ASN A 107 -14.36 12.43 0.22
CA ASN A 107 -14.64 11.48 1.31
C ASN A 107 -14.76 10.04 0.79
N ALA A 108 -15.37 9.83 -0.39
CA ALA A 108 -15.44 8.52 -1.02
C ALA A 108 -14.03 8.00 -1.39
N ALA A 109 -13.18 8.87 -1.95
CA ALA A 109 -11.79 8.55 -2.24
C ALA A 109 -11.03 8.16 -0.96
N SER A 110 -11.20 8.93 0.13
CA SER A 110 -10.56 8.60 1.42
C SER A 110 -10.96 7.23 1.93
N ALA A 111 -12.24 6.92 1.91
CA ALA A 111 -12.74 5.64 2.38
C ALA A 111 -12.27 4.46 1.52
N LEU A 112 -12.16 4.64 0.19
CA LEU A 112 -11.61 3.62 -0.70
C LEU A 112 -10.11 3.42 -0.49
N ALA A 113 -9.35 4.51 -0.27
CA ALA A 113 -7.93 4.44 0.01
C ALA A 113 -7.65 3.70 1.33
N ASP A 114 -8.39 4.00 2.38
CA ASP A 114 -8.28 3.32 3.67
C ASP A 114 -8.52 1.81 3.54
N GLU A 115 -9.54 1.40 2.80
CA GLU A 115 -9.84 -0.01 2.55
C GLU A 115 -8.74 -0.73 1.77
N ALA A 116 -8.13 -0.07 0.78
CA ALA A 116 -7.02 -0.61 0.02
C ALA A 116 -5.75 -0.73 0.87
N ASP A 117 -5.44 0.29 1.68
CA ASP A 117 -4.31 0.27 2.61
C ASP A 117 -4.47 -0.82 3.68
N ILE A 118 -5.67 -0.99 4.26
CA ILE A 118 -5.98 -2.09 5.19
C ILE A 118 -5.69 -3.45 4.53
N HIS A 119 -6.08 -3.63 3.27
CA HIS A 119 -5.83 -4.87 2.56
C HIS A 119 -4.34 -5.14 2.36
N VAL A 120 -3.57 -4.15 1.92
CA VAL A 120 -2.11 -4.27 1.76
C VAL A 120 -1.44 -4.58 3.11
N LEU A 121 -1.82 -3.86 4.16
CA LEU A 121 -1.26 -4.06 5.50
C LEU A 121 -1.67 -5.41 6.12
N SER A 122 -2.80 -6.00 5.69
CA SER A 122 -3.21 -7.33 6.17
C SER A 122 -2.38 -8.48 5.60
N LEU A 123 -1.57 -8.24 4.56
CA LEU A 123 -0.69 -9.26 3.97
C LEU A 123 0.46 -9.69 4.89
N PHE A 124 0.64 -9.03 6.05
CA PHE A 124 1.62 -9.47 7.05
C PHE A 124 1.42 -10.94 7.47
N GLU A 125 0.19 -11.46 7.40
CA GLU A 125 -0.14 -12.86 7.72
C GLU A 125 0.53 -13.85 6.76
N ASP A 126 0.85 -13.41 5.53
CA ASP A 126 1.53 -14.21 4.48
C ASP A 126 3.05 -14.02 4.48
N ALA A 127 3.61 -13.24 5.42
CA ALA A 127 5.03 -12.99 5.50
C ALA A 127 5.78 -14.17 6.12
N ASN A 128 6.99 -14.46 5.59
CA ASN A 128 7.82 -15.55 6.08
C ASN A 128 8.72 -15.15 7.26
N ASN A 129 8.99 -13.86 7.41
CA ASN A 129 9.96 -13.34 8.35
C ASN A 129 9.27 -12.45 9.39
N GLU A 130 9.44 -12.79 10.67
CA GLU A 130 8.87 -12.05 11.80
C GLU A 130 9.93 -11.80 12.87
N ILE A 131 9.95 -10.60 13.42
CA ILE A 131 10.73 -10.25 14.61
C ILE A 131 9.75 -9.83 15.71
N ILE A 132 9.76 -10.56 16.81
CA ILE A 132 8.90 -10.29 17.97
C ILE A 132 9.71 -9.52 19.02
N ASN A 133 9.14 -8.45 19.55
CA ASN A 133 9.71 -7.71 20.68
C ASN A 133 8.62 -7.41 21.71
N ASP A 134 8.84 -7.94 22.91
CA ASP A 134 7.88 -7.81 24.03
C ASP A 134 8.19 -6.55 24.83
N ASP A 135 7.21 -5.66 24.94
CA ASP A 135 7.24 -4.41 25.72
C ASP A 135 8.45 -3.50 25.40
N PRO A 136 8.68 -3.18 24.10
CA PRO A 136 9.83 -2.40 23.72
C PRO A 136 9.70 -0.94 24.17
N ASP A 137 10.79 -0.38 24.67
CA ASP A 137 10.96 1.05 24.74
C ASP A 137 11.36 1.64 23.37
N GLY A 138 11.44 2.96 23.25
CA GLY A 138 11.74 3.59 21.95
C GLY A 138 13.10 3.21 21.38
N ASP A 139 14.12 2.99 22.21
CA ASP A 139 15.46 2.60 21.76
C ASP A 139 15.45 1.14 21.26
N GLN A 140 14.69 0.27 21.92
CA GLN A 140 14.52 -1.13 21.51
C GLN A 140 13.73 -1.24 20.18
N VAL A 141 12.75 -0.38 19.94
CA VAL A 141 12.06 -0.32 18.65
C VAL A 141 13.05 0.03 17.52
N VAL A 142 13.95 0.99 17.77
CA VAL A 142 15.01 1.32 16.79
C VAL A 142 15.93 0.15 16.56
N GLU A 143 16.37 -0.53 17.63
CA GLU A 143 17.21 -1.72 17.51
C GLU A 143 16.51 -2.82 16.68
N THR A 144 15.21 -3.01 16.88
CA THR A 144 14.40 -3.97 16.10
C THR A 144 14.40 -3.60 14.61
N ILE A 145 14.23 -2.30 14.27
CA ILE A 145 14.31 -1.82 12.88
C ILE A 145 15.71 -2.07 12.29
N ILE A 146 16.77 -1.82 13.05
CA ILE A 146 18.15 -2.04 12.61
C ILE A 146 18.41 -3.55 12.38
N ARG A 147 17.91 -4.42 13.25
CA ARG A 147 18.01 -5.89 13.07
C ARG A 147 17.24 -6.36 11.82
N ALA A 148 16.03 -5.83 11.62
CA ALA A 148 15.26 -6.13 10.41
C ALA A 148 16.01 -5.67 9.15
N ARG A 149 16.64 -4.49 9.18
CA ARG A 149 17.48 -4.00 8.07
C ARG A 149 18.68 -4.91 7.83
N GLN A 150 19.33 -5.40 8.90
CA GLN A 150 20.43 -6.38 8.79
C GLN A 150 19.95 -7.65 8.06
N THR A 151 18.79 -8.20 8.42
CA THR A 151 18.25 -9.39 7.74
C THR A 151 18.00 -9.13 6.25
N LEU A 152 17.49 -7.93 5.88
CA LEU A 152 17.34 -7.57 4.47
C LEU A 152 18.69 -7.53 3.73
N TYR A 153 19.76 -7.03 4.36
CA TYR A 153 21.11 -7.08 3.77
C TYR A 153 21.61 -8.51 3.60
N GLU A 154 21.35 -9.38 4.57
CA GLU A 154 21.70 -10.81 4.49
C GLU A 154 20.92 -11.49 3.34
N ASN A 155 19.71 -11.03 3.04
CA ASN A 155 18.91 -11.44 1.88
C ASN A 155 19.33 -10.75 0.57
N ASN A 156 20.47 -10.07 0.54
CA ASN A 156 21.02 -9.34 -0.62
C ASN A 156 20.17 -8.16 -1.13
N VAL A 157 19.36 -7.55 -0.27
CA VAL A 157 18.67 -6.29 -0.59
C VAL A 157 19.66 -5.14 -0.45
N GLY A 158 20.08 -4.56 -1.58
CA GLY A 158 21.07 -3.48 -1.60
C GLY A 158 20.54 -2.13 -1.16
N ASP A 159 21.47 -1.17 -0.96
CA ASP A 159 21.14 0.21 -0.59
C ASP A 159 20.41 0.99 -1.70
N ASN A 160 20.41 0.49 -2.92
CA ASN A 160 19.73 1.12 -4.05
C ASN A 160 18.20 0.91 -4.00
N GLU A 161 17.73 -0.05 -3.21
CA GLU A 161 16.30 -0.32 -3.05
C GLU A 161 15.73 0.55 -1.92
N GLU A 162 14.64 1.24 -2.21
CA GLU A 162 13.94 2.03 -1.21
C GLU A 162 13.22 1.10 -0.23
N VAL A 163 13.64 1.14 1.03
CA VAL A 163 13.03 0.38 2.12
C VAL A 163 12.14 1.30 2.93
N VAL A 164 10.92 0.83 3.18
CA VAL A 164 9.91 1.52 3.97
C VAL A 164 9.60 0.74 5.23
N VAL A 165 9.29 1.47 6.29
CA VAL A 165 8.80 0.92 7.55
C VAL A 165 7.46 1.54 7.83
N GLU A 166 6.43 0.71 7.98
CA GLU A 166 5.07 1.12 8.27
C GLU A 166 4.77 0.80 9.72
N VAL A 167 4.51 1.85 10.51
CA VAL A 167 4.33 1.73 11.97
C VAL A 167 2.97 2.25 12.41
N SER A 168 2.45 1.69 13.51
CA SER A 168 1.24 2.21 14.14
C SER A 168 1.50 3.53 14.88
N PRO A 169 0.47 4.34 15.18
CA PRO A 169 0.63 5.57 15.93
C PRO A 169 1.25 5.38 17.33
N ALA A 170 0.98 4.25 18.00
CA ALA A 170 1.57 3.93 19.29
C ALA A 170 3.09 3.73 19.18
N VAL A 171 3.53 2.92 18.20
CA VAL A 171 4.95 2.69 17.94
C VAL A 171 5.64 3.98 17.47
N ALA A 172 4.98 4.78 16.63
CA ALA A 172 5.49 6.09 16.22
C ALA A 172 5.73 7.01 17.43
N CYS A 173 4.85 6.99 18.44
CA CYS A 173 5.03 7.75 19.68
C CYS A 173 6.26 7.27 20.48
N LEU A 174 6.54 5.96 20.53
CA LEU A 174 7.75 5.41 21.16
C LEU A 174 9.01 5.89 20.43
N LEU A 175 9.02 5.86 19.10
CA LEU A 175 10.12 6.38 18.28
C LEU A 175 10.38 7.87 18.52
N LEU A 176 9.33 8.69 18.63
CA LEU A 176 9.47 10.11 18.94
C LEU A 176 10.03 10.37 20.35
N ARG A 177 9.65 9.53 21.32
CA ARG A 177 10.18 9.60 22.71
C ARG A 177 11.66 9.25 22.76
N ALA A 178 12.13 8.33 21.93
CA ALA A 178 13.57 7.98 21.83
C ALA A 178 14.44 9.12 21.31
N LYS A 179 13.86 10.29 20.99
CA LYS A 179 14.56 11.51 20.51
C LYS A 179 15.45 11.28 19.29
N ILE A 180 15.01 10.38 18.40
CA ILE A 180 15.74 10.11 17.18
C ILE A 180 15.50 11.24 16.23
N ASN A 181 16.58 11.84 15.71
CA ASN A 181 16.52 12.80 14.63
C ASN A 181 16.11 12.04 13.36
N MET A 182 14.80 12.00 13.09
CA MET A 182 14.29 11.58 11.81
C MET A 182 14.44 12.74 10.85
N ALA A 183 15.42 12.66 9.95
CA ALA A 183 15.63 13.69 8.95
C ALA A 183 14.84 13.36 7.69
N THR A 184 14.02 14.30 7.24
CA THR A 184 13.42 14.22 5.90
C THR A 184 13.42 15.61 5.28
N ASP A 185 14.04 15.71 4.11
CA ASP A 185 14.10 16.93 3.30
C ASP A 185 13.04 16.93 2.19
N ASN A 186 12.22 15.88 2.10
CA ASN A 186 11.25 15.70 1.04
C ASN A 186 9.84 16.12 1.49
N ALA A 187 9.36 17.27 1.02
CA ALA A 187 8.03 17.79 1.33
C ALA A 187 6.89 16.82 0.92
N THR A 188 7.04 16.11 -0.21
CA THR A 188 6.06 15.12 -0.67
C THR A 188 5.96 13.93 0.27
N ALA A 189 7.10 13.49 0.85
CA ALA A 189 7.10 12.42 1.83
C ALA A 189 6.36 12.82 3.13
N LEU A 190 6.51 14.09 3.55
CA LEU A 190 5.76 14.64 4.69
C LEU A 190 4.25 14.69 4.44
N GLU A 191 3.83 15.02 3.21
CA GLU A 191 2.41 15.03 2.82
C GLU A 191 1.78 13.63 2.89
N HIS A 192 2.58 12.58 2.67
CA HIS A 192 2.14 11.18 2.75
C HIS A 192 2.38 10.52 4.12
N GLY A 193 2.56 11.31 5.19
CA GLY A 193 2.68 10.80 6.55
C GLY A 193 4.03 10.18 6.90
N CYS A 194 5.10 10.47 6.16
CA CYS A 194 6.45 10.06 6.49
C CYS A 194 6.98 10.83 7.70
N LEU A 195 7.37 10.13 8.77
CA LEU A 195 8.00 10.75 9.96
C LEU A 195 9.47 11.09 9.75
N GLY A 196 10.13 10.51 8.75
CA GLY A 196 11.56 10.67 8.52
C GLY A 196 12.22 9.35 8.13
N SER A 197 13.53 9.22 8.39
CA SER A 197 14.26 8.00 8.07
C SER A 197 15.06 7.47 9.26
N ILE A 198 15.05 6.15 9.45
CA ILE A 198 15.86 5.43 10.45
C ILE A 198 16.66 4.36 9.70
N ALA A 199 17.97 4.32 9.92
CA ALA A 199 18.88 3.35 9.26
C ALA A 199 18.70 3.28 7.72
N GLY A 200 18.42 4.42 7.07
CA GLY A 200 18.18 4.49 5.63
C GLY A 200 16.78 4.05 5.19
N CYS A 201 15.90 3.65 6.11
CA CYS A 201 14.52 3.26 5.83
C CYS A 201 13.58 4.42 6.10
N LYS A 202 12.63 4.68 5.20
CA LYS A 202 11.59 5.71 5.41
C LYS A 202 10.50 5.17 6.33
N VAL A 203 10.12 5.95 7.35
CA VAL A 203 9.11 5.58 8.34
C VAL A 203 7.78 6.25 8.03
N TYR A 204 6.76 5.46 7.78
CA TYR A 204 5.38 5.90 7.55
C TYR A 204 4.49 5.49 8.72
N VAL A 205 3.55 6.36 9.07
CA VAL A 205 2.58 6.07 10.14
C VAL A 205 1.22 5.81 9.51
N SER A 206 0.63 4.66 9.86
CA SER A 206 -0.73 4.34 9.46
C SER A 206 -1.52 3.81 10.64
N ASN A 207 -2.75 4.31 10.77
CA ASN A 207 -3.70 3.78 11.75
C ASN A 207 -4.38 2.48 11.28
N ASN A 208 -4.16 2.10 10.02
CA ASN A 208 -4.76 0.93 9.39
C ASN A 208 -3.97 -0.36 9.64
N ILE A 209 -2.87 -0.27 10.40
CA ILE A 209 -2.09 -1.43 10.84
C ILE A 209 -2.92 -2.26 11.81
N LYS A 210 -2.98 -3.58 11.55
CA LYS A 210 -3.72 -4.50 12.41
C LYS A 210 -3.11 -4.52 13.80
N ASN A 211 -3.98 -4.39 14.79
CA ASN A 211 -3.67 -4.51 16.20
C ASN A 211 -4.45 -5.68 16.76
N ASP A 212 -3.85 -6.41 17.70
CA ASP A 212 -4.52 -7.44 18.47
C ASP A 212 -4.39 -7.11 19.97
N ASP A 213 -5.52 -7.01 20.67
CA ASP A 213 -5.59 -6.58 22.05
C ASP A 213 -5.79 -7.81 22.95
N ASP A 214 -4.83 -8.08 23.84
CA ASP A 214 -4.85 -9.17 24.81
C ASP A 214 -5.29 -8.69 26.22
N GLY A 215 -5.68 -7.42 26.34
CA GLY A 215 -6.14 -6.78 27.56
C GLY A 215 -5.04 -6.12 28.39
N ASP A 216 -3.85 -6.71 28.51
CA ASP A 216 -2.69 -6.10 29.17
C ASP A 216 -1.75 -5.43 28.18
N PHE A 217 -1.74 -5.93 26.95
CA PHE A 217 -0.85 -5.49 25.87
C PHE A 217 -1.58 -5.45 24.53
N ILE A 218 -1.09 -4.57 23.65
CA ILE A 218 -1.55 -4.46 22.28
C ILE A 218 -0.41 -4.87 21.35
N TYR A 219 -0.65 -5.88 20.51
CA TYR A 219 0.28 -6.32 19.47
C TYR A 219 0.12 -5.45 18.24
N HIS A 220 1.20 -4.85 17.76
CA HIS A 220 1.23 -4.04 16.55
C HIS A 220 2.04 -4.76 15.48
N PHE A 221 1.37 -5.16 14.39
CA PHE A 221 2.00 -5.84 13.26
C PHE A 221 2.54 -4.83 12.26
N CYS A 222 3.66 -4.20 12.61
CA CYS A 222 4.34 -3.23 11.75
C CYS A 222 5.07 -3.95 10.62
N GLY A 223 5.15 -3.33 9.43
CA GLY A 223 5.82 -3.88 8.27
C GLY A 223 7.13 -3.16 7.94
N MET A 224 8.18 -3.91 7.58
CA MET A 224 9.37 -3.36 6.94
C MET A 224 9.60 -4.07 5.63
N ARG A 225 9.64 -3.34 4.51
CA ARG A 225 9.69 -3.93 3.19
C ARG A 225 10.30 -3.03 2.13
N THR A 226 10.73 -3.62 1.03
CA THR A 226 11.02 -2.87 -0.19
C THR A 226 9.73 -2.56 -0.94
N LYS A 227 9.76 -1.56 -1.81
CA LYS A 227 8.59 -1.23 -2.67
C LYS A 227 8.20 -2.38 -3.60
N ARG A 228 9.17 -3.17 -4.06
CA ARG A 228 8.92 -4.29 -4.95
C ARG A 228 8.42 -5.55 -4.24
N ALA A 229 8.53 -5.62 -2.90
CA ALA A 229 8.11 -6.79 -2.13
C ALA A 229 6.63 -7.11 -2.32
N ILE A 230 5.77 -6.10 -2.39
CA ILE A 230 4.34 -6.24 -2.62
C ILE A 230 3.98 -5.63 -3.97
N ALA A 231 3.32 -6.41 -4.82
CA ALA A 231 2.67 -5.88 -6.00
C ALA A 231 1.20 -5.61 -5.73
N PHE A 232 0.77 -4.45 -6.13
CA PHE A 232 -0.61 -3.98 -6.04
C PHE A 232 -1.11 -3.66 -7.43
N ALA A 233 -2.32 -4.08 -7.75
CA ALA A 233 -2.97 -3.78 -9.01
C ALA A 233 -4.39 -3.31 -8.75
N GLU A 234 -4.75 -2.16 -9.31
CA GLU A 234 -6.07 -1.57 -9.13
C GLU A 234 -6.70 -1.10 -10.43
N GLN A 235 -8.01 -1.09 -10.45
CA GLN A 235 -8.79 -0.45 -11.49
C GLN A 235 -10.04 0.19 -10.90
N ILE A 236 -10.26 1.47 -11.19
CA ILE A 236 -11.56 2.11 -11.00
C ILE A 236 -12.33 1.89 -12.30
N SER A 237 -13.24 0.90 -12.27
CA SER A 237 -13.85 0.44 -13.51
C SER A 237 -14.94 1.36 -14.00
N ASP A 238 -15.86 1.80 -13.16
CA ASP A 238 -17.02 2.57 -13.62
C ASP A 238 -17.45 3.60 -12.58
N ILE A 239 -17.41 4.87 -12.97
CA ILE A 239 -18.09 5.95 -12.25
C ILE A 239 -19.28 6.37 -13.08
N GLU A 240 -20.47 6.16 -12.56
CA GLU A 240 -21.72 6.48 -13.21
C GLU A 240 -22.53 7.48 -12.39
N ALA A 241 -22.90 8.57 -13.04
CA ALA A 241 -23.87 9.52 -12.50
C ALA A 241 -25.27 9.15 -13.00
N TYR A 242 -26.21 9.00 -12.09
CA TYR A 242 -27.58 8.63 -12.42
C TYR A 242 -28.60 9.37 -11.56
N ARG A 243 -29.86 9.42 -12.03
CA ARG A 243 -30.97 9.92 -11.24
C ARG A 243 -31.80 8.75 -10.75
N PRO A 244 -31.98 8.59 -9.43
CA PRO A 244 -32.85 7.54 -8.86
C PRO A 244 -34.30 7.73 -9.31
N GLU A 245 -34.96 6.63 -9.69
CA GLU A 245 -36.34 6.67 -10.19
C GLU A 245 -37.37 7.19 -9.15
N LYS A 246 -37.10 6.97 -7.87
CA LYS A 246 -38.05 7.25 -6.78
C LYS A 246 -37.73 8.54 -6.03
N ARG A 247 -36.72 9.31 -6.41
CA ARG A 247 -36.27 10.53 -5.71
C ARG A 247 -35.81 11.59 -6.69
N PHE A 248 -36.03 12.85 -6.32
CA PHE A 248 -35.49 14.00 -7.03
C PHE A 248 -34.09 14.28 -6.47
N ALA A 249 -33.12 13.54 -6.96
CA ALA A 249 -31.73 13.62 -6.51
C ALA A 249 -30.78 13.26 -7.65
N ASP A 250 -29.57 13.79 -7.61
CA ASP A 250 -28.45 13.34 -8.43
C ASP A 250 -27.61 12.36 -7.61
N ALA A 251 -27.36 11.17 -8.14
CA ALA A 251 -26.57 10.13 -7.49
C ALA A 251 -25.33 9.79 -8.30
N VAL A 252 -24.26 9.43 -7.59
CA VAL A 252 -23.01 8.94 -8.17
C VAL A 252 -22.64 7.62 -7.53
N LYS A 253 -22.34 6.63 -8.34
CA LYS A 253 -21.82 5.33 -7.92
C LYS A 253 -20.49 5.06 -8.59
N GLY A 254 -19.61 4.35 -7.92
CA GLY A 254 -18.32 3.92 -8.47
C GLY A 254 -17.93 2.57 -7.92
N LEU A 255 -17.17 1.82 -8.72
CA LEU A 255 -16.65 0.52 -8.41
C LEU A 255 -15.12 0.56 -8.47
N HIS A 256 -14.47 0.14 -7.40
CA HIS A 256 -13.03 0.00 -7.26
C HIS A 256 -12.67 -1.48 -7.15
N LEU A 257 -11.91 -1.99 -8.11
CA LEU A 257 -11.40 -3.35 -8.13
C LEU A 257 -9.91 -3.33 -7.83
N TYR A 258 -9.45 -4.16 -6.92
CA TYR A 258 -8.02 -4.25 -6.62
C TYR A 258 -7.63 -5.61 -6.08
N GLY A 259 -6.32 -5.87 -6.12
CA GLY A 259 -5.70 -7.04 -5.52
C GLY A 259 -4.26 -6.74 -5.18
N ALA A 260 -3.75 -7.41 -4.16
CA ALA A 260 -2.37 -7.29 -3.72
C ALA A 260 -1.80 -8.67 -3.39
N LYS A 261 -0.48 -8.81 -3.58
CA LYS A 261 0.23 -10.04 -3.22
C LYS A 261 1.69 -9.76 -2.91
N ILE A 262 2.25 -10.49 -1.95
CA ILE A 262 3.69 -10.51 -1.71
C ILE A 262 4.37 -11.28 -2.85
N ILE A 263 5.23 -10.60 -3.62
CA ILE A 263 5.99 -11.18 -4.72
C ILE A 263 7.36 -11.65 -4.24
N TYR A 264 8.00 -10.85 -3.37
CA TYR A 264 9.31 -11.17 -2.80
C TYR A 264 9.20 -11.29 -1.28
N PRO A 265 8.89 -12.50 -0.74
CA PRO A 265 8.69 -12.70 0.69
C PRO A 265 9.97 -12.45 1.51
N ASP A 266 11.15 -12.66 0.93
CA ASP A 266 12.45 -12.42 1.60
C ASP A 266 12.76 -10.93 1.78
N GLU A 267 12.01 -10.04 1.12
CA GLU A 267 12.14 -8.59 1.20
C GLU A 267 11.06 -7.95 2.09
N TYR A 268 10.25 -8.77 2.74
CA TYR A 268 9.22 -8.34 3.67
C TYR A 268 9.45 -8.93 5.06
N MET A 269 9.56 -8.04 6.05
CA MET A 269 9.75 -8.36 7.47
C MET A 269 8.56 -7.85 8.27
N VAL A 270 7.99 -8.67 9.13
CA VAL A 270 6.99 -8.26 10.10
C VAL A 270 7.67 -7.93 11.42
N LEU A 271 7.40 -6.76 11.96
CA LEU A 271 7.82 -6.32 13.28
C LEU A 271 6.61 -6.40 14.21
N ASN A 272 6.54 -7.49 14.96
CA ASN A 272 5.48 -7.70 15.94
C ASN A 272 5.92 -7.07 17.27
N LEU A 273 5.37 -5.87 17.53
CA LEU A 273 5.73 -5.06 18.69
C LEU A 273 4.58 -5.07 19.69
N LYS A 274 4.85 -5.64 20.86
CA LYS A 274 3.90 -5.73 21.94
C LYS A 274 4.07 -4.53 22.86
N VAL A 275 3.13 -3.61 22.83
CA VAL A 275 3.16 -2.37 23.60
C VAL A 275 2.14 -2.44 24.72
N ALA A 276 2.49 -1.98 25.92
CA ALA A 276 1.54 -1.91 27.04
C ALA A 276 0.33 -1.03 26.66
N ALA A 277 -0.89 -1.48 27.04
CA ALA A 277 -2.15 -0.84 26.71
C ALA A 277 -2.34 0.52 27.41
#